data_4869443f8bc986ed7bedb4f91392611f
#
_entry.id   4869443f8bc986ed7bedb4f91392611f
#
_cell.length_a   1.000
_cell.length_b   1.000
_cell.length_c   1.000
_cell.angle_alpha   90.00
_cell.angle_beta   90.00
_cell.angle_gamma   90.00
#
_symmetry.space_group_name_H-M   'P 1'
#
loop_
_entity.id
_entity.type
_entity.pdbx_description
1 polymer ?
#
loop_
_entity_poly.entity_id
_entity_poly.type
_entity_poly.pdbx_seq_one_letter_code
_entity_poly.pdbx_strand_id
1 'polypeptide(L)'
;QRQMCIRDSRKMSEYGLQLREKQKAKFIYGVLEKPFRNYYKKAKQMTGMTGENLMVLLESRLDNVVFRMGFARTRREARQIVDHKHVLVNGKQVNIPSYLIKAGDVIEIKEAKKSSPRYKEIVEVTGGRLVPEWIDVDAEALKGTVKELPKREVIDVPVDEMLIVELYSK
;
A
#
# COMPACT_ATOMS: atom_id res chain seq x y z
N GLN A 1 -19.78 0.03 17.43
CA GLN A 1 -18.59 0.41 18.22
C GLN A 1 -18.64 -0.11 19.64
N ARG A 2 -19.79 -0.01 20.28
CA ARG A 2 -20.00 -0.52 21.63
C ARG A 2 -19.77 -2.03 21.72
N GLN A 3 -20.23 -2.77 20.72
CA GLN A 3 -19.97 -4.20 20.62
C GLN A 3 -18.50 -4.52 20.39
N MET A 4 -17.78 -3.70 19.64
CA MET A 4 -16.35 -3.87 19.43
C MET A 4 -15.56 -3.64 20.73
N CYS A 5 -15.93 -2.64 21.52
CA CYS A 5 -15.29 -2.40 22.81
C CYS A 5 -15.51 -3.58 23.78
N ILE A 6 -16.70 -4.15 23.79
CA ILE A 6 -17.02 -5.33 24.60
C ILE A 6 -16.23 -6.55 24.12
N ARG A 7 -16.06 -6.71 22.81
CA ARG A 7 -15.22 -7.78 22.24
C ARG A 7 -13.75 -7.60 22.61
N ASP A 8 -13.25 -6.38 22.54
CA ASP A 8 -11.86 -6.10 22.86
C ASP A 8 -11.52 -6.38 24.32
N SER A 9 -12.52 -6.29 25.21
CA SER A 9 -12.33 -6.63 26.61
C SER A 9 -12.30 -8.12 26.90
N ARG A 10 -12.66 -8.96 25.93
CA ARG A 10 -12.65 -10.42 26.05
C ARG A 10 -11.35 -11.00 25.53
N LYS A 11 -10.88 -12.07 26.19
CA LYS A 11 -9.72 -12.81 25.70
C LYS A 11 -10.07 -13.44 24.35
N MET A 12 -9.35 -13.05 23.31
CA MET A 12 -9.54 -13.61 21.97
C MET A 12 -8.86 -14.97 21.85
N SER A 13 -9.47 -15.88 21.09
CA SER A 13 -8.83 -17.13 20.71
C SER A 13 -7.66 -16.85 19.78
N GLU A 14 -6.77 -17.82 19.65
CA GLU A 14 -5.65 -17.74 18.69
C GLU A 14 -6.16 -17.51 17.27
N TYR A 15 -7.19 -18.26 16.86
CA TYR A 15 -7.82 -18.07 15.55
C TYR A 15 -8.36 -16.66 15.37
N GLY A 16 -9.00 -16.12 16.40
CA GLY A 16 -9.54 -14.75 16.38
C GLY A 16 -8.48 -13.70 16.20
N LEU A 17 -7.32 -13.86 16.84
CA LEU A 17 -6.18 -12.97 16.69
C LEU A 17 -5.62 -13.01 15.25
N GLN A 18 -5.48 -14.21 14.71
CA GLN A 18 -4.99 -14.40 13.34
C GLN A 18 -5.94 -13.78 12.32
N LEU A 19 -7.23 -14.00 12.47
CA LEU A 19 -8.26 -13.43 11.61
C LEU A 19 -8.26 -11.91 11.68
N ARG A 20 -8.13 -11.35 12.88
CA ARG A 20 -8.08 -9.90 13.10
C ARG A 20 -6.91 -9.27 12.36
N GLU A 21 -5.72 -9.87 12.44
CA GLU A 21 -4.55 -9.33 11.75
C GLU A 21 -4.71 -9.37 10.24
N LYS A 22 -5.26 -10.45 9.69
CA LYS A 22 -5.57 -10.53 8.26
C LYS A 22 -6.55 -9.43 7.84
N GLN A 23 -7.64 -9.26 8.56
CA GLN A 23 -8.64 -8.25 8.23
C GLN A 23 -8.08 -6.84 8.35
N LYS A 24 -7.22 -6.60 9.32
CA LYS A 24 -6.52 -5.32 9.49
C LYS A 24 -5.66 -5.00 8.26
N ALA A 25 -4.84 -5.95 7.81
CA ALA A 25 -4.00 -5.76 6.63
C ALA A 25 -4.83 -5.51 5.37
N LYS A 26 -5.88 -6.28 5.17
CA LYS A 26 -6.81 -6.11 4.04
C LYS A 26 -7.45 -4.72 4.05
N PHE A 27 -7.88 -4.26 5.21
CA PHE A 27 -8.49 -2.94 5.37
C PHE A 27 -7.50 -1.82 5.05
N ILE A 28 -6.30 -1.90 5.60
CA ILE A 28 -5.27 -0.86 5.42
C ILE A 28 -4.93 -0.68 3.93
N TYR A 29 -4.72 -1.78 3.21
CA TYR A 29 -4.34 -1.73 1.80
C TYR A 29 -5.52 -1.72 0.84
N GLY A 30 -6.74 -1.89 1.34
CA GLY A 30 -7.95 -1.91 0.51
C GLY A 30 -8.01 -3.11 -0.43
N VAL A 31 -7.57 -4.28 0.02
CA VAL A 31 -7.50 -5.51 -0.77
C VAL A 31 -8.58 -6.48 -0.32
N LEU A 32 -9.33 -7.05 -1.27
CA LEU A 32 -10.35 -8.06 -0.99
C LEU A 32 -9.73 -9.43 -0.74
N GLU A 33 -10.53 -10.38 -0.22
CA GLU A 33 -10.04 -11.68 0.24
C GLU A 33 -9.34 -12.49 -0.87
N LYS A 34 -9.94 -12.58 -2.04
CA LYS A 34 -9.37 -13.37 -3.12
C LYS A 34 -8.02 -12.82 -3.61
N PRO A 35 -7.91 -11.53 -3.94
CA PRO A 35 -6.60 -10.96 -4.27
C PRO A 35 -5.58 -11.08 -3.13
N PHE A 36 -6.02 -10.91 -1.88
CA PHE A 36 -5.14 -11.03 -0.72
C PHE A 36 -4.56 -12.43 -0.60
N ARG A 37 -5.39 -13.45 -0.77
CA ARG A 37 -4.95 -14.85 -0.76
C ARG A 37 -3.96 -15.11 -1.89
N ASN A 38 -4.16 -14.50 -3.05
CA ASN A 38 -3.22 -14.61 -4.17
C ASN A 38 -1.87 -14.00 -3.84
N TYR A 39 -1.84 -12.87 -3.12
CA TYR A 39 -0.60 -12.28 -2.62
C TYR A 39 0.11 -13.23 -1.65
N TYR A 40 -0.63 -13.87 -0.76
CA TYR A 40 -0.05 -14.85 0.14
C TYR A 40 0.59 -16.01 -0.64
N LYS A 41 -0.11 -16.56 -1.61
CA LYS A 41 0.40 -17.65 -2.45
C LYS A 41 1.69 -17.25 -3.16
N LYS A 42 1.71 -16.06 -3.72
CA LYS A 42 2.90 -15.51 -4.39
C LYS A 42 4.06 -15.31 -3.40
N ALA A 43 3.76 -14.75 -2.24
CA ALA A 43 4.76 -14.54 -1.19
C ALA A 43 5.41 -15.85 -0.73
N LYS A 44 4.61 -16.90 -0.65
CA LYS A 44 5.09 -18.24 -0.25
C LYS A 44 6.07 -18.83 -1.26
N GLN A 45 5.91 -18.49 -2.54
CA GLN A 45 6.80 -18.99 -3.61
C GLN A 45 8.10 -18.19 -3.72
N MET A 46 8.14 -16.99 -3.13
CA MET A 46 9.33 -16.15 -3.16
C MET A 46 10.37 -16.59 -2.14
N THR A 47 11.63 -16.30 -2.41
CA THR A 47 12.73 -16.54 -1.49
C THR A 47 12.60 -15.66 -0.25
N GLY A 48 12.85 -16.22 0.92
CA GLY A 48 12.79 -15.53 2.19
C GLY A 48 11.53 -15.83 2.98
N MET A 49 11.25 -15.02 3.98
CA MET A 49 10.12 -15.23 4.89
C MET A 49 8.81 -14.82 4.22
N THR A 50 7.84 -15.72 4.23
CA THR A 50 6.54 -15.52 3.59
C THR A 50 5.83 -14.25 4.10
N GLY A 51 5.83 -14.01 5.40
CA GLY A 51 5.18 -12.84 5.97
C GLY A 51 5.79 -11.54 5.50
N GLU A 52 7.12 -11.46 5.49
CA GLU A 52 7.83 -10.28 5.00
C GLU A 52 7.56 -10.07 3.51
N ASN A 53 7.60 -11.14 2.71
CA ASN A 53 7.30 -11.09 1.29
C ASN A 53 5.88 -10.58 1.02
N LEU A 54 4.92 -11.04 1.83
CA LEU A 54 3.53 -10.59 1.74
C LEU A 54 3.43 -9.08 1.95
N MET A 55 4.09 -8.56 2.98
CA MET A 55 4.06 -7.13 3.27
C MET A 55 4.74 -6.31 2.17
N VAL A 56 5.84 -6.80 1.63
CA VAL A 56 6.52 -6.15 0.50
C VAL A 56 5.62 -6.10 -0.74
N LEU A 57 4.92 -7.19 -1.05
CA LEU A 57 3.99 -7.23 -2.19
C LEU A 57 2.86 -6.23 -2.02
N LEU A 58 2.25 -6.15 -0.83
CA LEU A 58 1.19 -5.19 -0.56
C LEU A 58 1.69 -3.76 -0.66
N GLU A 59 2.87 -3.49 -0.12
CA GLU A 59 3.47 -2.15 -0.16
C GLU A 59 3.88 -1.73 -1.58
N SER A 60 4.17 -2.70 -2.45
CA SER A 60 4.62 -2.46 -3.83
C SER A 60 3.47 -2.19 -4.81
N ARG A 61 2.22 -2.19 -4.37
CA ARG A 61 1.09 -1.85 -5.22
C ARG A 61 1.17 -0.40 -5.66
N LEU A 62 0.79 -0.14 -6.92
CA LEU A 62 0.84 1.21 -7.47
C LEU A 62 -0.02 2.20 -6.66
N ASP A 63 -1.21 1.80 -6.25
CA ASP A 63 -2.07 2.66 -5.44
C ASP A 63 -1.42 3.03 -4.11
N ASN A 64 -0.77 2.08 -3.46
CA ASN A 64 -0.03 2.34 -2.22
C ASN A 64 1.16 3.27 -2.46
N VAL A 65 1.90 3.07 -3.53
CA VAL A 65 3.08 3.89 -3.86
C VAL A 65 2.67 5.34 -4.15
N VAL A 66 1.58 5.54 -4.89
CA VAL A 66 1.02 6.88 -5.15
C VAL A 66 0.66 7.56 -3.82
N PHE A 67 0.04 6.82 -2.90
CA PHE A 67 -0.25 7.32 -1.56
C PHE A 67 1.03 7.67 -0.79
N ARG A 68 2.01 6.77 -0.78
CA ARG A 68 3.29 6.99 -0.07
C ARG A 68 4.06 8.18 -0.61
N MET A 69 3.95 8.45 -1.90
CA MET A 69 4.59 9.61 -2.53
C MET A 69 3.91 10.94 -2.18
N GLY A 70 2.76 10.89 -1.53
CA GLY A 70 2.03 12.09 -1.17
C GLY A 70 1.17 12.66 -2.30
N PHE A 71 0.92 11.91 -3.35
CA PHE A 71 0.08 12.35 -4.48
C PHE A 71 -1.40 12.08 -4.23
N ALA A 72 -1.73 11.51 -3.09
CA ALA A 72 -3.09 11.29 -2.61
C ALA A 72 -3.11 11.39 -1.10
N ARG A 73 -4.24 11.82 -0.54
CA ARG A 73 -4.42 11.96 0.90
C ARG A 73 -4.64 10.62 1.59
N THR A 74 -5.25 9.67 0.87
CA THR A 74 -5.57 8.32 1.36
C THR A 74 -5.26 7.29 0.29
N ARG A 75 -5.15 6.02 0.69
CA ARG A 75 -4.99 4.92 -0.28
C ARG A 75 -6.20 4.78 -1.20
N ARG A 76 -7.39 5.06 -0.69
CA ARG A 76 -8.62 5.04 -1.51
C ARG A 76 -8.59 6.13 -2.59
N GLU A 77 -8.14 7.32 -2.25
CA GLU A 77 -7.96 8.40 -3.22
C GLU A 77 -6.89 8.03 -4.25
N ALA A 78 -5.77 7.45 -3.79
CA ALA A 78 -4.71 6.98 -4.68
C ALA A 78 -5.24 5.96 -5.69
N ARG A 79 -6.05 5.02 -5.22
CA ARG A 79 -6.69 4.03 -6.10
C ARG A 79 -7.56 4.69 -7.16
N GLN A 80 -8.36 5.68 -6.77
CA GLN A 80 -9.19 6.43 -7.72
C GLN A 80 -8.35 7.15 -8.76
N ILE A 81 -7.26 7.79 -8.33
CA ILE A 81 -6.34 8.51 -9.21
C ILE A 81 -5.74 7.56 -10.25
N VAL A 82 -5.33 6.37 -9.84
CA VAL A 82 -4.80 5.35 -10.75
C VAL A 82 -5.90 4.85 -11.71
N ASP A 83 -7.08 4.52 -11.17
CA ASP A 83 -8.21 4.05 -11.98
C ASP A 83 -8.62 5.07 -13.05
N HIS A 84 -8.55 6.36 -12.72
CA HIS A 84 -8.94 7.43 -13.63
C HIS A 84 -7.83 7.83 -14.61
N LYS A 85 -6.77 7.03 -14.71
CA LYS A 85 -5.72 7.18 -15.71
C LYS A 85 -4.88 8.46 -15.55
N HIS A 86 -4.69 8.91 -14.31
CA HIS A 86 -3.88 10.09 -14.02
C HIS A 86 -2.40 9.79 -13.86
N VAL A 87 -2.00 8.51 -13.83
CA VAL A 87 -0.66 8.08 -13.42
C VAL A 87 0.12 7.49 -14.60
N LEU A 88 1.38 7.88 -14.70
CA LEU A 88 2.35 7.28 -15.61
C LEU A 88 3.39 6.50 -14.80
N VAL A 89 3.76 5.33 -15.29
CA VAL A 89 4.89 4.54 -14.78
C VAL A 89 5.91 4.45 -15.91
N ASN A 90 7.09 5.01 -15.68
CA ASN A 90 8.15 5.08 -16.70
C ASN A 90 7.66 5.70 -18.02
N GLY A 91 6.82 6.73 -17.91
CA GLY A 91 6.28 7.44 -19.06
C GLY A 91 5.07 6.81 -19.73
N LYS A 92 4.64 5.64 -19.27
CA LYS A 92 3.47 4.92 -19.82
C LYS A 92 2.30 4.98 -18.86
N GLN A 93 1.11 5.21 -19.40
CA GLN A 93 -0.12 5.24 -18.60
C GLN A 93 -0.43 3.86 -18.04
N VAL A 94 -0.64 3.79 -16.73
CA VAL A 94 -1.05 2.58 -16.03
C VAL A 94 -2.30 2.92 -15.21
N ASN A 95 -3.37 2.16 -15.42
CA ASN A 95 -4.64 2.36 -14.72
C ASN A 95 -5.02 1.17 -13.83
N ILE A 96 -4.05 0.35 -13.47
CA ILE A 96 -4.27 -0.84 -12.64
C ILE A 96 -3.71 -0.57 -11.24
N PRO A 97 -4.57 -0.39 -10.21
CA PRO A 97 -4.11 -0.11 -8.85
C PRO A 97 -3.20 -1.20 -8.27
N SER A 98 -3.43 -2.45 -8.66
CA SER A 98 -2.65 -3.59 -8.19
C SER A 98 -1.35 -3.81 -8.95
N TYR A 99 -1.01 -2.96 -9.91
CA TYR A 99 0.26 -3.03 -10.62
C TYR A 99 1.41 -3.02 -9.61
N LEU A 100 2.32 -3.98 -9.71
CA LEU A 100 3.46 -4.08 -8.80
C LEU A 100 4.65 -3.29 -9.36
N ILE A 101 5.05 -2.27 -8.64
CA ILE A 101 6.21 -1.44 -9.02
C ILE A 101 7.50 -2.19 -8.72
N LYS A 102 8.56 -1.77 -9.38
CA LYS A 102 9.90 -2.33 -9.22
C LYS A 102 10.89 -1.23 -8.86
N ALA A 103 12.02 -1.64 -8.33
CA ALA A 103 13.12 -0.71 -8.09
C ALA A 103 13.52 -0.01 -9.39
N GLY A 104 13.70 1.30 -9.32
CA GLY A 104 14.01 2.13 -10.47
C GLY A 104 12.80 2.68 -11.22
N ASP A 105 11.59 2.24 -10.91
CA ASP A 105 10.37 2.76 -11.55
C ASP A 105 10.14 4.23 -11.18
N VAL A 106 9.76 5.01 -12.17
CA VAL A 106 9.41 6.42 -12.02
C VAL A 106 7.90 6.57 -12.15
N ILE A 107 7.27 7.05 -11.10
CA ILE A 107 5.83 7.26 -11.03
C ILE A 107 5.56 8.77 -11.06
N GLU A 108 4.71 9.21 -11.95
CA GLU A 108 4.35 10.62 -12.04
C GLU A 108 2.88 10.81 -12.41
N ILE A 109 2.34 11.96 -12.05
CA ILE A 109 1.03 12.40 -12.49
C ILE A 109 1.15 12.93 -13.91
N LYS A 110 0.17 12.63 -14.77
CA LYS A 110 0.15 13.14 -16.14
C LYS A 110 0.27 14.67 -16.19
N GLU A 111 1.06 15.18 -17.12
CA GLU A 111 1.27 16.62 -17.29
C GLU A 111 -0.05 17.38 -17.42
N ALA A 112 -1.00 16.82 -18.18
CA ALA A 112 -2.32 17.45 -18.38
C ALA A 112 -3.14 17.57 -17.09
N LYS A 113 -2.78 16.83 -16.04
CA LYS A 113 -3.50 16.83 -14.75
C LYS A 113 -2.77 17.62 -13.67
N LYS A 114 -1.49 17.90 -13.84
CA LYS A 114 -0.64 18.55 -12.83
C LYS A 114 -1.14 19.93 -12.44
N SER A 115 -1.72 20.68 -13.37
CA SER A 115 -2.24 22.03 -13.14
C SER A 115 -3.59 22.07 -12.42
N SER A 116 -4.20 20.91 -12.19
CA SER A 116 -5.49 20.83 -11.51
C SER A 116 -5.41 21.37 -10.07
N PRO A 117 -6.38 22.18 -9.63
CA PRO A 117 -6.44 22.65 -8.24
C PRO A 117 -6.44 21.50 -7.23
N ARG A 118 -6.97 20.35 -7.60
CA ARG A 118 -7.00 19.14 -6.76
C ARG A 118 -5.60 18.74 -6.31
N TYR A 119 -4.62 18.72 -7.22
CA TYR A 119 -3.26 18.31 -6.90
C TYR A 119 -2.52 19.34 -6.06
N LYS A 120 -2.81 20.62 -6.25
CA LYS A 120 -2.27 21.69 -5.39
C LYS A 120 -2.74 21.50 -3.96
N GLU A 121 -4.02 21.23 -3.79
CA GLU A 121 -4.63 20.98 -2.48
C GLU A 121 -4.08 19.73 -1.83
N ILE A 122 -3.93 18.65 -2.59
CA ILE A 122 -3.36 17.39 -2.10
C ILE A 122 -1.93 17.60 -1.60
N VAL A 123 -1.08 18.26 -2.37
CA VAL A 123 0.32 18.53 -2.00
C VAL A 123 0.39 19.38 -0.72
N GLU A 124 -0.49 20.34 -0.58
CA GLU A 124 -0.58 21.15 0.64
C GLU A 124 -0.88 20.31 1.87
N VAL A 125 -1.86 19.42 1.76
CA VAL A 125 -2.27 18.53 2.86
C VAL A 125 -1.20 17.49 3.18
N THR A 126 -0.52 16.95 2.17
CA THR A 126 0.46 15.88 2.35
C THR A 126 1.89 16.35 2.58
N GLY A 127 2.14 17.66 2.45
CA GLY A 127 3.48 18.22 2.51
C GLY A 127 4.23 18.01 3.82
N GLY A 128 3.50 17.81 4.93
CA GLY A 128 4.11 17.51 6.24
C GLY A 128 4.32 16.02 6.51
N ARG A 129 3.94 15.16 5.58
CA ARG A 129 4.04 13.73 5.74
C ARG A 129 5.45 13.25 5.42
N LEU A 130 5.98 12.33 6.25
CA LEU A 130 7.28 11.73 5.99
C LEU A 130 7.21 10.82 4.77
N VAL A 131 8.15 11.01 3.85
CA VAL A 131 8.32 10.12 2.69
C VAL A 131 9.20 8.94 3.12
N PRO A 132 8.79 7.68 2.84
CA PRO A 132 9.62 6.53 3.17
C PRO A 132 10.99 6.57 2.49
N GLU A 133 11.98 5.98 3.14
CA GLU A 133 13.38 5.96 2.67
C GLU A 133 13.56 5.33 1.27
N TRP A 134 12.70 4.40 0.92
CA TRP A 134 12.81 3.66 -0.35
C TRP A 134 12.25 4.40 -1.55
N ILE A 135 11.72 5.60 -1.34
CA ILE A 135 11.12 6.45 -2.38
C ILE A 135 11.80 7.82 -2.36
N ASP A 136 12.05 8.38 -3.54
CA ASP A 136 12.52 9.75 -3.71
C ASP A 136 11.44 10.54 -4.45
N VAL A 137 10.99 11.66 -3.88
CA VAL A 137 9.83 12.41 -4.40
C VAL A 137 10.18 13.86 -4.68
N ASP A 138 9.79 14.34 -5.85
CA ASP A 138 9.73 15.76 -6.17
C ASP A 138 8.25 16.18 -6.16
N ALA A 139 7.82 16.77 -5.06
CA ALA A 139 6.42 17.14 -4.86
C ALA A 139 5.94 18.21 -5.83
N GLU A 140 6.80 19.14 -6.22
CA GLU A 140 6.46 20.20 -7.16
C GLU A 140 6.21 19.66 -8.56
N ALA A 141 7.04 18.71 -8.98
CA ALA A 141 6.90 18.06 -10.29
C ALA A 141 5.87 16.93 -10.28
N LEU A 142 5.30 16.57 -9.12
CA LEU A 142 4.40 15.44 -8.95
C LEU A 142 4.99 14.16 -9.56
N LYS A 143 6.24 13.90 -9.24
CA LYS A 143 7.03 12.81 -9.78
C LYS A 143 7.86 12.18 -8.68
N GLY A 144 7.96 10.87 -8.68
CA GLY A 144 8.75 10.15 -7.70
C GLY A 144 9.43 8.94 -8.31
N THR A 145 10.53 8.52 -7.69
CA THR A 145 11.30 7.35 -8.13
C THR A 145 11.36 6.34 -6.99
N VAL A 146 11.15 5.08 -7.32
CA VAL A 146 11.34 3.98 -6.38
C VAL A 146 12.82 3.61 -6.39
N LYS A 147 13.53 3.93 -5.32
CA LYS A 147 14.97 3.66 -5.22
C LYS A 147 15.25 2.17 -5.09
N GLU A 148 14.48 1.51 -4.23
CA GLU A 148 14.58 0.07 -3.98
C GLU A 148 13.23 -0.43 -3.48
N LEU A 149 13.01 -1.74 -3.46
CA LEU A 149 11.80 -2.28 -2.85
C LEU A 149 11.90 -2.15 -1.33
N PRO A 150 10.77 -1.88 -0.64
CA PRO A 150 10.80 -1.71 0.80
C PRO A 150 11.13 -3.01 1.52
N LYS A 151 11.87 -2.92 2.63
CA LYS A 151 12.06 -4.03 3.55
C LYS A 151 10.98 -3.95 4.62
N ARG A 152 10.69 -5.08 5.27
CA ARG A 152 9.67 -5.10 6.33
C ARG A 152 9.93 -4.05 7.42
N GLU A 153 11.18 -3.82 7.78
CA GLU A 153 11.55 -2.89 8.84
C GLU A 153 11.13 -1.45 8.56
N VAL A 154 11.08 -1.05 7.27
CA VAL A 154 10.70 0.31 6.88
C VAL A 154 9.21 0.47 6.57
N ILE A 155 8.45 -0.61 6.65
CA ILE A 155 7.00 -0.59 6.47
C ILE A 155 6.36 -0.33 7.84
N ASP A 156 5.77 0.83 8.01
CA ASP A 156 5.24 1.32 9.28
C ASP A 156 3.80 0.87 9.58
N VAL A 157 3.34 -0.17 8.91
CA VAL A 157 1.99 -0.71 9.10
C VAL A 157 1.95 -1.60 10.34
N PRO A 158 1.04 -1.34 11.30
CA PRO A 158 0.99 -2.09 12.57
C PRO A 158 0.26 -3.42 12.42
N VAL A 159 0.83 -4.33 11.65
CA VAL A 159 0.27 -5.67 11.38
C VAL A 159 1.31 -6.71 11.73
N ASP A 160 0.86 -7.77 12.43
CA ASP A 160 1.68 -8.94 12.69
C ASP A 160 1.48 -9.96 11.56
N GLU A 161 2.37 -9.92 10.58
CA GLU A 161 2.30 -10.78 9.40
C GLU A 161 2.48 -12.27 9.72
N MET A 162 3.14 -12.59 10.82
CA MET A 162 3.30 -13.99 11.25
C MET A 162 1.97 -14.64 11.57
N LEU A 163 1.06 -13.90 12.19
CA LEU A 163 -0.28 -14.40 12.49
C LEU A 163 -1.08 -14.67 11.21
N ILE A 164 -0.88 -13.85 10.19
CA ILE A 164 -1.54 -14.04 8.89
C ILE A 164 -1.02 -15.31 8.22
N VAL A 165 0.29 -15.54 8.24
CA VAL A 165 0.91 -16.74 7.70
C VAL A 165 0.40 -17.99 8.42
N GLU A 166 0.31 -17.94 9.75
CA GLU A 166 -0.23 -19.05 10.54
C GLU A 166 -1.68 -19.37 10.17
N LEU A 167 -2.49 -18.35 9.94
CA LEU A 167 -3.90 -18.53 9.56
C LEU A 167 -4.02 -19.27 8.22
N TYR A 168 -3.24 -18.87 7.22
CA TYR A 168 -3.30 -19.51 5.90
C TYR A 168 -2.60 -20.86 5.84
N SER A 169 -1.79 -21.18 6.82
CA SER A 169 -1.07 -22.47 6.89
C SER A 169 -1.92 -23.60 7.46
N LYS A 170 -3.10 -23.31 7.97
CA LYS A 170 -4.03 -24.29 8.54
C LYS A 170 -4.79 -25.05 7.48
#